data_9980633df0140bd66d183439a5846e43
#
_entry.id   9980633df0140bd66d183439a5846e43
#
_cell.length_a   1.000
_cell.length_b   1.000
_cell.length_c   1.000
_cell.angle_alpha   90.00
_cell.angle_beta   90.00
_cell.angle_gamma   90.00
#
_symmetry.space_group_name_H-M   'P 1'
#
loop_
_entity.id
_entity.type
_entity.pdbx_description
1 polymer ?
#
loop_
_entity_poly.entity_id
_entity_poly.type
_entity_poly.pdbx_seq_one_letter_code
_entity_poly.pdbx_strand_id
1 'polypeptide(L)'
;MTTDLIAAALGLLAGMLSALFGVGGGLIFVPTLIFLGKDAHVAVATSLAAMVPVILMGAWRQTRYGAVRWRDAVVVGLASVPTAKVGEVIANSLSNRTLQRAFAVLLLAVAVQMAVRALREEPAAEGEARAETGEAA
;
A
#
# COMPACT_ATOMS: atom_id res chain seq x y z
N MET A 1 -19.11 -1.09 -19.77
CA MET A 1 -18.45 -2.39 -20.03
C MET A 1 -16.94 -2.26 -20.24
N THR A 2 -16.43 -1.40 -21.12
CA THR A 2 -14.97 -1.23 -21.29
C THR A 2 -14.29 -0.64 -20.05
N THR A 3 -14.90 0.34 -19.41
CA THR A 3 -14.37 0.99 -18.18
C THR A 3 -14.32 0.01 -17.01
N ASP A 4 -15.31 -0.86 -16.88
CA ASP A 4 -15.36 -1.85 -15.79
C ASP A 4 -14.30 -2.94 -15.99
N LEU A 5 -14.04 -3.31 -17.26
CA LEU A 5 -12.99 -4.28 -17.60
C LEU A 5 -11.59 -3.72 -17.30
N ILE A 6 -11.36 -2.45 -17.62
CA ILE A 6 -10.11 -1.74 -17.31
C ILE A 6 -9.95 -1.62 -15.79
N ALA A 7 -11.01 -1.26 -15.07
CA ALA A 7 -10.98 -1.17 -13.61
C ALA A 7 -10.68 -2.53 -12.97
N ALA A 8 -11.24 -3.63 -13.48
CA ALA A 8 -10.97 -4.98 -13.00
C ALA A 8 -9.53 -5.40 -13.28
N ALA A 9 -8.99 -5.13 -14.46
CA ALA A 9 -7.60 -5.45 -14.81
C ALA A 9 -6.60 -4.66 -13.95
N LEU A 10 -6.86 -3.36 -13.75
CA LEU A 10 -6.06 -2.52 -12.86
C LEU A 10 -6.18 -2.97 -11.40
N GLY A 11 -7.37 -3.39 -10.97
CA GLY A 11 -7.60 -3.96 -9.64
C GLY A 11 -6.82 -5.25 -9.40
N LEU A 12 -6.76 -6.14 -10.40
CA LEU A 12 -5.95 -7.36 -10.35
C LEU A 12 -4.45 -7.06 -10.23
N LEU A 13 -3.92 -6.17 -11.06
CA LEU A 13 -2.52 -5.74 -11.00
C LEU A 13 -2.20 -5.06 -9.66
N ALA A 14 -3.07 -4.16 -9.22
CA ALA A 14 -2.92 -3.47 -7.95
C ALA A 14 -2.97 -4.43 -6.75
N GLY A 15 -3.86 -5.42 -6.78
CA GLY A 15 -3.94 -6.47 -5.75
C GLY A 15 -2.67 -7.33 -5.69
N MET A 16 -2.14 -7.68 -6.86
CA MET A 16 -0.92 -8.48 -6.96
C MET A 16 0.32 -7.72 -6.44
N LEU A 17 0.49 -6.46 -6.85
CA LEU A 17 1.56 -5.59 -6.36
C LEU A 17 1.41 -5.29 -4.86
N SER A 18 0.19 -5.05 -4.39
CA SER A 18 -0.11 -4.84 -2.98
C SER A 18 0.27 -6.03 -2.11
N ALA A 19 0.03 -7.25 -2.59
CA ALA A 19 0.38 -8.47 -1.89
C ALA A 19 1.91 -8.70 -1.83
N LEU A 20 2.63 -8.32 -2.89
CA LEU A 20 4.09 -8.44 -2.95
C LEU A 20 4.79 -7.44 -2.02
N PHE A 21 4.34 -6.19 -2.03
CA PHE A 21 4.99 -5.14 -1.25
C PHE A 21 4.43 -4.96 0.17
N GLY A 22 3.33 -5.62 0.52
CA GLY A 22 2.69 -5.50 1.83
C GLY A 22 2.16 -4.09 2.15
N VAL A 23 2.03 -3.22 1.13
CA VAL A 23 1.70 -1.79 1.29
C VAL A 23 0.19 -1.55 1.44
N GLY A 24 -0.63 -2.61 1.32
CA GLY A 24 -2.09 -2.48 1.30
C GLY A 24 -2.57 -1.73 0.04
N GLY A 25 -3.53 -2.27 -0.71
CA GLY A 25 -3.93 -1.79 -2.05
C GLY A 25 -4.26 -0.30 -2.20
N GLY A 26 -4.47 0.45 -1.11
CA GLY A 26 -4.85 1.86 -1.13
C GLY A 26 -3.88 2.76 -1.88
N LEU A 27 -2.59 2.48 -1.81
CA LEU A 27 -1.56 3.27 -2.48
C LEU A 27 -1.70 3.22 -4.02
N ILE A 28 -2.26 2.16 -4.55
CA ILE A 28 -2.46 1.95 -5.99
C ILE A 28 -3.91 2.21 -6.39
N PHE A 29 -4.88 1.77 -5.57
CA PHE A 29 -6.30 1.95 -5.90
C PHE A 29 -6.75 3.41 -5.94
N VAL A 30 -6.28 4.26 -5.00
CA VAL A 30 -6.67 5.66 -4.95
C VAL A 30 -6.24 6.42 -6.21
N PRO A 31 -4.96 6.43 -6.63
CA PRO A 31 -4.57 7.12 -7.86
C PRO A 31 -5.26 6.54 -9.10
N THR A 32 -5.44 5.21 -9.16
CA THR A 32 -6.16 4.58 -10.28
C THR A 32 -7.58 5.09 -10.40
N LEU A 33 -8.31 5.22 -9.29
CA LEU A 33 -9.69 5.74 -9.30
C LEU A 33 -9.75 7.23 -9.62
N ILE A 34 -8.75 8.02 -9.20
CA ILE A 34 -8.62 9.43 -9.60
C ILE A 34 -8.35 9.55 -11.09
N PHE A 35 -7.49 8.71 -11.66
CA PHE A 35 -7.26 8.64 -13.11
C PHE A 35 -8.53 8.30 -13.90
N LEU A 36 -9.42 7.48 -13.34
CA LEU A 36 -10.73 7.17 -13.89
C LEU A 36 -11.76 8.30 -13.70
N GLY A 37 -11.32 9.49 -13.25
CA GLY A 37 -12.15 10.69 -13.13
C GLY A 37 -13.03 10.72 -11.88
N LYS A 38 -12.75 9.89 -10.86
CA LYS A 38 -13.49 9.94 -9.59
C LYS A 38 -12.90 11.01 -8.67
N ASP A 39 -13.77 11.66 -7.89
CA ASP A 39 -13.34 12.57 -6.84
C ASP A 39 -12.47 11.88 -5.80
N ALA A 40 -11.51 12.61 -5.21
CA ALA A 40 -10.57 12.03 -4.24
C ALA A 40 -11.28 11.37 -3.04
N HIS A 41 -12.35 11.98 -2.53
CA HIS A 41 -13.13 11.39 -1.43
C HIS A 41 -13.79 10.07 -1.84
N VAL A 42 -14.36 10.02 -3.04
CA VAL A 42 -14.97 8.79 -3.59
C VAL A 42 -13.90 7.74 -3.86
N ALA A 43 -12.75 8.14 -4.39
CA ALA A 43 -11.63 7.25 -4.66
C ALA A 43 -11.08 6.62 -3.37
N VAL A 44 -10.90 7.40 -2.31
CA VAL A 44 -10.45 6.90 -1.00
C VAL A 44 -11.48 5.94 -0.41
N ALA A 45 -12.76 6.33 -0.35
CA ALA A 45 -13.82 5.48 0.21
C ALA A 45 -13.97 4.16 -0.56
N THR A 46 -13.94 4.22 -1.91
CA THR A 46 -14.04 3.03 -2.76
C THR A 46 -12.82 2.12 -2.63
N SER A 47 -11.62 2.70 -2.53
CA SER A 47 -10.39 1.92 -2.32
C SER A 47 -10.40 1.20 -0.98
N LEU A 48 -10.87 1.83 0.09
CA LEU A 48 -11.01 1.19 1.41
C LEU A 48 -11.96 -0.01 1.35
N ALA A 49 -13.10 0.13 0.67
CA ALA A 49 -14.03 -0.98 0.49
C ALA A 49 -13.41 -2.12 -0.36
N ALA A 50 -12.69 -1.79 -1.43
CA ALA A 50 -12.01 -2.77 -2.28
C ALA A 50 -10.87 -3.50 -1.56
N MET A 51 -10.25 -2.88 -0.56
CA MET A 51 -9.16 -3.50 0.22
C MET A 51 -9.66 -4.56 1.20
N VAL A 52 -10.91 -4.50 1.66
CA VAL A 52 -11.43 -5.44 2.68
C VAL A 52 -11.22 -6.91 2.28
N PRO A 53 -11.65 -7.40 1.10
CA PRO A 53 -11.41 -8.79 0.72
C PRO A 53 -9.93 -9.14 0.58
N VAL A 54 -9.09 -8.20 0.11
CA VAL A 54 -7.64 -8.39 -0.04
C VAL A 54 -6.98 -8.57 1.32
N ILE A 55 -7.31 -7.71 2.28
CA ILE A 55 -6.77 -7.76 3.65
C ILE A 55 -7.21 -9.04 4.37
N LEU A 56 -8.48 -9.43 4.24
CA LEU A 56 -8.99 -10.66 4.85
C LEU A 56 -8.28 -11.89 4.31
N MET A 57 -8.07 -11.96 2.99
CA MET A 57 -7.36 -13.09 2.37
C MET A 57 -5.88 -13.10 2.78
N GLY A 58 -5.23 -11.95 2.82
CA GLY A 58 -3.85 -11.80 3.29
C GLY A 58 -3.68 -12.22 4.75
N ALA A 59 -4.54 -11.74 5.64
CA ALA A 59 -4.54 -12.09 7.06
C ALA A 59 -4.78 -13.59 7.28
N TRP A 60 -5.76 -14.17 6.55
CA TRP A 60 -6.04 -15.60 6.63
C TRP A 60 -4.84 -16.46 6.22
N ARG A 61 -4.17 -16.07 5.13
CA ARG A 61 -2.97 -16.77 4.65
C ARG A 61 -1.81 -16.67 5.64
N GLN A 62 -1.54 -15.48 6.17
CA GLN A 62 -0.48 -15.26 7.16
C GLN A 62 -0.75 -15.99 8.48
N THR A 63 -2.02 -16.11 8.87
CA THR A 63 -2.42 -16.90 10.04
C THR A 63 -2.08 -18.37 9.85
N ARG A 64 -2.28 -18.91 8.65
CA ARG A 64 -1.94 -20.31 8.34
C ARG A 64 -0.44 -20.60 8.39
N TYR A 65 0.39 -19.61 8.11
CA TYR A 65 1.85 -19.73 8.24
C TYR A 65 2.36 -19.50 9.67
N GLY A 66 1.47 -19.21 10.63
CA GLY A 66 1.84 -18.97 12.02
C GLY A 66 2.61 -17.66 12.25
N ALA A 67 2.67 -16.77 11.24
CA ALA A 67 3.42 -15.53 11.31
C ALA A 67 2.69 -14.40 12.07
N VAL A 68 1.40 -14.57 12.39
CA VAL A 68 0.57 -13.54 13.00
C VAL A 68 0.68 -13.57 14.52
N ARG A 69 1.17 -12.51 15.11
CA ARG A 69 1.14 -12.27 16.54
C ARG A 69 -0.19 -11.62 16.93
N TRP A 70 -1.19 -12.42 17.20
CA TRP A 70 -2.56 -11.98 17.45
C TRP A 70 -2.69 -10.94 18.55
N ARG A 71 -1.88 -11.05 19.61
CA ARG A 71 -1.89 -10.09 20.72
C ARG A 71 -1.51 -8.69 20.24
N ASP A 72 -0.44 -8.59 19.47
CA ASP A 72 0.05 -7.32 18.93
C ASP A 72 -0.93 -6.76 17.89
N ALA A 73 -1.49 -7.63 17.04
CA ALA A 73 -2.46 -7.25 16.02
C ALA A 73 -3.74 -6.66 16.64
N VAL A 74 -4.26 -7.25 17.72
CA VAL A 74 -5.46 -6.75 18.40
C VAL A 74 -5.18 -5.42 19.10
N VAL A 75 -4.06 -5.28 19.80
CA VAL A 75 -3.70 -4.04 20.50
C VAL A 75 -3.55 -2.88 19.50
N VAL A 76 -2.77 -3.11 18.44
CA VAL A 76 -2.55 -2.09 17.41
C VAL A 76 -3.85 -1.78 16.66
N GLY A 77 -4.63 -2.80 16.32
CA GLY A 77 -5.92 -2.64 15.65
C GLY A 77 -6.92 -1.82 16.45
N LEU A 78 -7.09 -2.13 17.74
CA LEU A 78 -7.98 -1.37 18.61
C LEU A 78 -7.50 0.07 18.84
N ALA A 79 -6.18 0.28 18.97
CA ALA A 79 -5.61 1.61 19.13
C ALA A 79 -5.76 2.48 17.86
N SER A 80 -5.81 1.86 16.67
CA SER A 80 -5.97 2.60 15.41
C SER A 80 -7.40 3.05 15.12
N VAL A 81 -8.43 2.47 15.74
CA VAL A 81 -9.83 2.85 15.51
C VAL A 81 -10.11 4.33 15.87
N PRO A 82 -9.77 4.84 17.06
CA PRO A 82 -10.00 6.24 17.38
C PRO A 82 -9.18 7.19 16.51
N THR A 83 -7.95 6.79 16.15
CA THR A 83 -7.07 7.60 15.28
C THR A 83 -7.62 7.69 13.85
N ALA A 84 -8.19 6.59 13.34
CA ALA A 84 -8.87 6.57 12.05
C ALA A 84 -10.06 7.55 12.01
N LYS A 85 -10.83 7.62 13.10
CA LYS A 85 -11.94 8.57 13.20
C LYS A 85 -11.48 10.03 13.15
N VAL A 86 -10.39 10.36 13.84
CA VAL A 86 -9.78 11.69 13.76
C VAL A 86 -9.30 11.98 12.33
N GLY A 87 -8.64 11.03 11.68
CA GLY A 87 -8.19 11.14 10.30
C GLY A 87 -9.35 11.37 9.32
N GLU A 88 -10.47 10.68 9.50
CA GLU A 88 -11.70 10.86 8.71
C GLU A 88 -12.25 12.29 8.83
N VAL A 89 -12.36 12.81 10.04
CA VAL A 89 -12.85 14.18 10.28
C VAL A 89 -11.94 15.21 9.61
N ILE A 90 -10.64 15.04 9.72
CA ILE A 90 -9.67 15.92 9.05
C ILE A 90 -9.81 15.81 7.52
N ALA A 91 -9.86 14.61 6.97
CA ALA A 91 -10.00 14.39 5.54
C ALA A 91 -11.27 15.01 4.97
N ASN A 92 -12.39 14.89 5.67
CA ASN A 92 -13.66 15.46 5.26
C ASN A 92 -13.70 17.01 5.35
N SER A 93 -12.85 17.61 6.16
CA SER A 93 -12.71 19.08 6.23
C SER A 93 -11.82 19.64 5.13
N LEU A 94 -11.05 18.81 4.44
CA LEU A 94 -10.17 19.24 3.35
C LEU A 94 -10.90 19.30 2.01
N SER A 95 -10.53 20.27 1.17
CA SER A 95 -11.04 20.31 -0.20
C SER A 95 -10.48 19.15 -1.02
N ASN A 96 -11.22 18.72 -2.05
CA ASN A 96 -10.81 17.64 -2.97
C ASN A 96 -9.38 17.86 -3.53
N ARG A 97 -9.06 19.10 -3.89
CA ARG A 97 -7.70 19.46 -4.39
C ARG A 97 -6.61 19.31 -3.34
N THR A 98 -6.90 19.66 -2.09
CA THR A 98 -5.96 19.55 -0.99
C THR A 98 -5.69 18.10 -0.66
N LEU A 99 -6.74 17.27 -0.64
CA LEU A 99 -6.63 15.83 -0.42
C LEU A 99 -5.80 15.15 -1.52
N GLN A 100 -6.03 15.49 -2.80
CA GLN A 100 -5.21 14.99 -3.91
C GLN A 100 -3.73 15.38 -3.79
N ARG A 101 -3.45 16.64 -3.42
CA ARG A 101 -2.07 17.12 -3.23
C ARG A 101 -1.38 16.42 -2.06
N ALA A 102 -2.07 16.26 -0.93
CA ALA A 102 -1.55 15.54 0.24
C ALA A 102 -1.21 14.09 -0.13
N PHE A 103 -2.09 13.45 -0.90
CA PHE A 103 -1.86 12.07 -1.36
C PHE A 103 -0.68 11.98 -2.35
N ALA A 104 -0.55 12.94 -3.27
CA ALA A 104 0.57 12.99 -4.20
C ALA A 104 1.93 13.17 -3.46
N VAL A 105 1.97 14.03 -2.44
CA VAL A 105 3.16 14.21 -1.60
C VAL A 105 3.50 12.91 -0.85
N LEU A 106 2.50 12.24 -0.30
CA LEU A 106 2.69 10.95 0.37
C LEU A 106 3.28 9.90 -0.59
N LEU A 107 2.71 9.78 -1.80
CA LEU A 107 3.22 8.86 -2.83
C LEU A 107 4.67 9.18 -3.20
N LEU A 108 4.99 10.45 -3.38
CA LEU A 108 6.35 10.89 -3.69
C LEU A 108 7.32 10.53 -2.55
N ALA A 109 6.93 10.77 -1.30
CA ALA A 109 7.75 10.42 -0.14
C ALA A 109 8.02 8.91 -0.06
N VAL A 110 6.99 8.08 -0.28
CA VAL A 110 7.13 6.61 -0.32
C VAL A 110 8.02 6.18 -1.49
N ALA A 111 7.85 6.76 -2.68
CA ALA A 111 8.67 6.44 -3.84
C ALA A 111 10.14 6.78 -3.61
N VAL A 112 10.43 7.95 -3.06
CA VAL A 112 11.80 8.36 -2.69
C VAL A 112 12.38 7.42 -1.63
N GLN A 113 11.60 7.07 -0.60
CA GLN A 113 12.05 6.15 0.44
C GLN A 113 12.39 4.76 -0.13
N MET A 114 11.58 4.25 -1.04
CA MET A 114 11.85 2.97 -1.69
C MET A 114 13.06 3.04 -2.61
N ALA A 115 13.22 4.12 -3.37
CA ALA A 115 14.39 4.34 -4.21
C ALA A 115 15.69 4.40 -3.39
N VAL A 116 15.68 5.15 -2.29
CA VAL A 116 16.83 5.24 -1.37
C VAL A 116 17.15 3.89 -0.73
N ARG A 117 16.14 3.09 -0.38
CA ARG A 117 16.38 1.73 0.13
C ARG A 117 17.01 0.82 -0.93
N ALA A 118 16.45 0.81 -2.14
CA ALA A 118 17.00 0.01 -3.23
C ALA A 118 18.48 0.35 -3.53
N LEU A 119 18.80 1.64 -3.58
CA LEU A 119 20.19 2.09 -3.79
C LEU A 119 21.14 1.75 -2.63
N ARG A 120 20.62 1.54 -1.42
CA ARG A 120 21.43 1.14 -0.26
C ARG A 120 21.66 -0.37 -0.17
N GLU A 121 20.75 -1.17 -0.72
CA GLU A 121 20.79 -2.64 -0.65
C GLU A 121 21.64 -3.24 -1.79
N GLU A 122 21.77 -2.58 -2.94
CA GLU A 122 22.63 -3.03 -4.05
C GLU A 122 24.11 -3.26 -3.68
N PRO A 123 24.79 -2.39 -2.91
CA PRO A 123 26.21 -2.64 -2.58
C PRO A 123 26.42 -3.80 -1.61
N ALA A 124 25.43 -4.19 -0.83
CA ALA A 124 25.56 -5.32 0.10
C ALA A 124 25.45 -6.67 -0.61
N ALA A 125 24.57 -6.79 -1.59
CA ALA A 125 24.38 -8.03 -2.36
C ALA A 125 25.57 -8.34 -3.29
N GLU A 126 26.20 -7.32 -3.87
CA GLU A 126 27.43 -7.51 -4.67
C GLU A 126 28.64 -7.89 -3.82
N GLY A 127 28.72 -7.41 -2.60
CA GLY A 127 29.77 -7.77 -1.65
C GLY A 127 29.69 -9.24 -1.21
N GLU A 128 28.49 -9.73 -0.92
CA GLU A 128 28.26 -11.14 -0.54
C GLU A 128 28.48 -12.09 -1.73
N ALA A 129 28.01 -11.75 -2.91
CA ALA A 129 28.20 -12.56 -4.10
C ALA A 129 29.71 -12.67 -4.50
N ARG A 130 30.50 -11.62 -4.32
CA ARG A 130 31.96 -11.66 -4.53
C ARG A 130 32.69 -12.47 -3.47
N ALA A 131 32.21 -12.48 -2.23
CA ALA A 131 32.79 -13.29 -1.17
C ALA A 131 32.52 -14.78 -1.38
N GLU A 132 31.34 -15.15 -1.90
CA GLU A 132 31.02 -16.56 -2.20
C GLU A 132 31.72 -17.10 -3.44
N THR A 133 31.99 -16.27 -4.43
CA THR A 133 32.71 -16.71 -5.66
C THR A 133 34.24 -16.80 -5.52
N GLY A 134 34.79 -16.46 -4.35
CA GLY A 134 36.21 -16.66 -4.05
C GLY A 134 37.16 -15.80 -4.92
N GLU A 135 36.71 -14.74 -5.54
CA GLU A 135 37.48 -13.85 -6.42
C GLU A 135 38.16 -12.72 -5.64
N ALA A 136 38.84 -13.13 -4.54
CA ALA A 136 39.72 -12.28 -3.79
C ALA A 136 41.11 -12.96 -3.81
N ALA A 137 41.85 -12.80 -4.90
CA ALA A 137 43.27 -13.03 -4.98
C ALA A 137 43.93 -11.99 -5.87
#